data_a525d5f5f42023ceac4402c82d295de3
#
_entry.id   a525d5f5f42023ceac4402c82d295de3
#
_cell.length_a   1.000
_cell.length_b   1.000
_cell.length_c   1.000
_cell.angle_alpha   90.00
_cell.angle_beta   90.00
_cell.angle_gamma   90.00
#
_symmetry.space_group_name_H-M   'P 1'
#
loop_
_entity.id
_entity.type
_entity.pdbx_description
1 polymer ?
#
loop_
_entity_poly.entity_id
_entity_poly.type
_entity_poly.pdbx_seq_one_letter_code
_entity_poly.pdbx_strand_id
1 'polypeptide(L)'
;MRPRRQSAGADKPTPTHADVSYGPHAQNVFDIWLPEQEKPAPLVLFIHGGGFRGGSKNQLGRSTVRQYLNAGIAVGAIEYRFVSHAKLPAAHHDCRRALQLIRSKAEEWNVDKTRVGAFGGSAGAQICMWLAFHSDMADPTSDDPIARESTRLTCVATTGGQTTMDFSWWQRWIPGYDSPHRDPKESFDYNSAEELQAIVADISALSLVSPEDPPIHMQYGQNPNDPIPADPRKARGWKIHHVMFGIKLKERMDELGVEAILQHRGLPSSYGSKERFVIKKLTEKGG
;
A
#
# COMPACT_ATOMS: atom_id res chain seq x y z
N MET A 1 47.74 -3.57 -13.84
CA MET A 1 46.58 -3.30 -12.98
C MET A 1 45.72 -2.22 -13.62
N ARG A 2 44.51 -2.55 -14.12
CA ARG A 2 43.60 -1.54 -14.63
C ARG A 2 42.75 -1.04 -13.42
N PRO A 3 42.58 0.27 -13.26
CA PRO A 3 41.73 0.78 -12.17
C PRO A 3 40.30 0.33 -12.42
N ARG A 4 39.67 -0.29 -11.39
CA ARG A 4 38.25 -0.54 -11.35
C ARG A 4 37.52 0.81 -11.47
N ARG A 5 36.81 1.03 -12.58
CA ARG A 5 35.81 2.08 -12.67
C ARG A 5 34.79 1.81 -11.57
N GLN A 6 34.84 2.58 -10.51
CA GLN A 6 33.70 2.74 -9.61
C GLN A 6 32.56 3.32 -10.46
N SER A 7 31.57 2.52 -10.76
CA SER A 7 30.27 3.04 -11.23
C SER A 7 29.76 3.93 -10.10
N ALA A 8 29.81 5.24 -10.33
CA ALA A 8 29.13 6.20 -9.47
C ALA A 8 27.63 5.82 -9.47
N GLY A 9 27.22 5.03 -8.50
CA GLY A 9 25.84 4.74 -8.21
C GLY A 9 25.24 6.06 -7.71
N ALA A 10 24.61 6.79 -8.63
CA ALA A 10 23.95 8.03 -8.25
C ALA A 10 23.01 7.75 -7.08
N ASP A 11 23.18 8.45 -5.95
CA ASP A 11 22.43 8.30 -4.72
C ASP A 11 20.91 8.48 -4.94
N LYS A 12 20.09 8.02 -3.99
CA LYS A 12 18.65 8.28 -3.99
C LYS A 12 18.45 9.80 -4.08
N PRO A 13 17.56 10.30 -4.96
CA PRO A 13 17.27 11.73 -5.01
C PRO A 13 16.90 12.27 -3.63
N THR A 14 17.38 13.47 -3.30
CA THR A 14 16.94 14.16 -2.08
C THR A 14 15.46 14.49 -2.20
N PRO A 15 14.62 14.27 -1.16
CA PRO A 15 13.23 14.71 -1.18
C PRO A 15 13.13 16.22 -1.41
N THR A 16 12.11 16.66 -2.12
CA THR A 16 11.78 18.09 -2.25
C THR A 16 11.37 18.64 -0.88
N HIS A 17 10.59 17.85 -0.14
CA HIS A 17 10.28 18.12 1.27
C HIS A 17 10.50 16.83 2.05
N ALA A 18 11.35 16.89 3.08
CA ALA A 18 11.66 15.78 3.97
C ALA A 18 10.95 15.96 5.32
N ASP A 19 10.57 14.84 5.93
CA ASP A 19 9.99 14.77 7.27
C ASP A 19 8.81 15.75 7.50
N VAL A 20 7.96 15.91 6.47
CA VAL A 20 6.76 16.74 6.57
C VAL A 20 5.80 16.11 7.57
N SER A 21 5.52 16.83 8.66
CA SER A 21 4.61 16.35 9.72
C SER A 21 3.14 16.41 9.27
N TYR A 22 2.39 15.33 9.49
CA TYR A 22 0.95 15.28 9.27
C TYR A 22 0.13 14.98 10.53
N GLY A 23 0.80 14.89 11.69
CA GLY A 23 0.17 14.61 12.96
C GLY A 23 1.14 14.79 14.13
N PRO A 24 0.69 14.60 15.38
CA PRO A 24 1.47 14.94 16.58
C PRO A 24 2.54 13.89 16.95
N HIS A 25 2.48 12.67 16.40
CA HIS A 25 3.42 11.62 16.75
C HIS A 25 4.68 11.71 15.89
N ALA A 26 5.84 11.34 16.43
CA ALA A 26 7.13 11.38 15.73
C ALA A 26 7.16 10.55 14.41
N GLN A 27 6.32 9.52 14.31
CA GLN A 27 6.15 8.74 13.08
C GLN A 27 5.07 9.30 12.14
N ASN A 28 4.40 10.40 12.49
CA ASN A 28 3.46 11.06 11.60
C ASN A 28 4.19 12.02 10.65
N VAL A 29 5.11 11.48 9.84
CA VAL A 29 5.90 12.22 8.87
C VAL A 29 5.93 11.50 7.52
N PHE A 30 6.17 12.25 6.45
CA PHE A 30 6.46 11.70 5.13
C PHE A 30 7.53 12.51 4.40
N ASP A 31 8.18 11.88 3.41
CA ASP A 31 8.98 12.55 2.41
C ASP A 31 8.21 12.66 1.11
N ILE A 32 8.45 13.75 0.36
CA ILE A 32 7.88 13.90 -0.97
C ILE A 32 8.92 14.39 -1.97
N TRP A 33 8.94 13.78 -3.15
CA TRP A 33 9.71 14.15 -4.33
C TRP A 33 8.78 14.68 -5.39
N LEU A 34 9.00 15.89 -5.85
CA LEU A 34 8.21 16.56 -6.88
C LEU A 34 9.02 16.60 -8.18
N PRO A 35 8.46 16.22 -9.34
CA PRO A 35 9.12 16.39 -10.62
C PRO A 35 9.13 17.87 -11.03
N GLU A 36 10.19 18.31 -11.71
CA GLU A 36 10.26 19.64 -12.31
C GLU A 36 9.43 19.67 -13.60
N GLN A 37 8.25 20.23 -13.55
CA GLN A 37 7.33 20.35 -14.70
C GLN A 37 6.30 21.47 -14.50
N GLU A 38 5.77 22.01 -15.62
CA GLU A 38 4.77 23.08 -15.59
C GLU A 38 3.37 22.58 -15.19
N LYS A 39 3.00 21.37 -15.65
CA LYS A 39 1.67 20.81 -15.39
C LYS A 39 1.62 20.10 -14.05
N PRO A 40 0.49 20.14 -13.33
CA PRO A 40 0.34 19.39 -12.09
C PRO A 40 0.66 17.90 -12.26
N ALA A 41 1.55 17.40 -11.41
CA ALA A 41 2.02 16.02 -11.43
C ALA A 41 1.01 15.06 -10.80
N PRO A 42 0.68 13.91 -11.41
CA PRO A 42 0.08 12.83 -10.67
C PRO A 42 0.92 12.45 -9.47
N LEU A 43 0.33 11.83 -8.46
CA LEU A 43 1.02 11.42 -7.23
C LEU A 43 0.99 9.90 -7.07
N VAL A 44 2.07 9.32 -6.59
CA VAL A 44 2.08 7.95 -6.08
C VAL A 44 2.61 7.90 -4.65
N LEU A 45 1.92 7.19 -3.76
CA LEU A 45 2.29 7.03 -2.36
C LEU A 45 2.94 5.67 -2.12
N PHE A 46 4.12 5.66 -1.52
CA PHE A 46 4.76 4.47 -0.99
C PHE A 46 4.41 4.30 0.48
N ILE A 47 3.90 3.11 0.84
CA ILE A 47 3.62 2.71 2.22
C ILE A 47 4.45 1.46 2.53
N HIS A 48 5.33 1.57 3.52
CA HIS A 48 6.27 0.50 3.83
C HIS A 48 5.61 -0.71 4.52
N GLY A 49 6.22 -1.88 4.36
CA GLY A 49 5.87 -3.08 5.11
C GLY A 49 6.50 -3.10 6.51
N GLY A 50 6.48 -4.29 7.14
CA GLY A 50 7.08 -4.49 8.46
C GLY A 50 6.10 -5.02 9.51
N GLY A 51 4.94 -5.54 9.06
CA GLY A 51 3.94 -6.18 9.93
C GLY A 51 3.36 -5.25 10.99
N PHE A 52 3.29 -3.95 10.71
CA PHE A 52 2.87 -2.89 11.62
C PHE A 52 3.74 -2.75 12.88
N ARG A 53 4.97 -3.29 12.88
CA ARG A 53 5.88 -3.32 14.03
C ARG A 53 7.25 -2.72 13.75
N GLY A 54 7.51 -2.37 12.52
CA GLY A 54 8.77 -1.84 12.03
C GLY A 54 8.68 -1.47 10.56
N GLY A 55 9.80 -1.10 10.00
CA GLY A 55 9.89 -0.58 8.65
C GLY A 55 10.15 0.92 8.65
N SER A 56 10.22 1.50 7.46
CA SER A 56 10.50 2.93 7.32
C SER A 56 10.23 3.39 5.88
N LYS A 57 9.87 4.67 5.71
CA LYS A 57 9.82 5.36 4.42
C LYS A 57 11.13 5.25 3.64
N ASN A 58 12.25 5.03 4.32
CA ASN A 58 13.56 4.84 3.71
C ASN A 58 13.71 3.52 2.93
N GLN A 59 12.79 2.56 3.11
CA GLN A 59 12.74 1.33 2.30
C GLN A 59 12.37 1.58 0.84
N LEU A 60 11.85 2.76 0.51
CA LEU A 60 11.61 3.16 -0.87
C LEU A 60 12.93 3.24 -1.64
N GLY A 61 13.08 2.39 -2.65
CA GLY A 61 14.31 2.27 -3.43
C GLY A 61 14.56 3.46 -4.37
N ARG A 62 15.83 3.83 -4.53
CA ARG A 62 16.25 4.92 -5.42
C ARG A 62 15.78 4.77 -6.88
N SER A 63 15.80 3.54 -7.40
CA SER A 63 15.36 3.24 -8.76
C SER A 63 13.89 3.52 -8.96
N THR A 64 13.07 3.17 -7.96
CA THR A 64 11.61 3.40 -7.98
C THR A 64 11.30 4.88 -7.95
N VAL A 65 11.96 5.67 -7.07
CA VAL A 65 11.79 7.13 -7.03
C VAL A 65 12.12 7.74 -8.40
N ARG A 66 13.28 7.39 -8.98
CA ARG A 66 13.69 7.91 -10.30
C ARG A 66 12.74 7.51 -11.42
N GLN A 67 12.25 6.27 -11.39
CA GLN A 67 11.33 5.77 -12.41
C GLN A 67 10.02 6.58 -12.44
N TYR A 68 9.45 6.90 -11.29
CA TYR A 68 8.24 7.72 -11.21
C TYR A 68 8.50 9.18 -11.55
N LEU A 69 9.57 9.79 -11.03
CA LEU A 69 9.94 11.17 -11.38
C LEU A 69 10.19 11.34 -12.88
N ASN A 70 10.90 10.39 -13.53
CA ASN A 70 11.12 10.40 -14.98
C ASN A 70 9.84 10.25 -15.79
N ALA A 71 8.76 9.70 -15.19
CA ALA A 71 7.44 9.62 -15.77
C ALA A 71 6.57 10.86 -15.45
N GLY A 72 7.13 11.89 -14.80
CA GLY A 72 6.41 13.10 -14.40
C GLY A 72 5.44 12.87 -13.23
N ILE A 73 5.70 11.87 -12.38
CA ILE A 73 4.85 11.51 -11.24
C ILE A 73 5.56 11.89 -9.94
N ALA A 74 4.90 12.65 -9.08
CA ALA A 74 5.34 12.94 -7.73
C ALA A 74 5.30 11.67 -6.87
N VAL A 75 6.23 11.55 -5.91
CA VAL A 75 6.35 10.36 -5.06
C VAL A 75 6.30 10.77 -3.60
N GLY A 76 5.34 10.25 -2.84
CA GLY A 76 5.31 10.37 -1.38
C GLY A 76 5.76 9.07 -0.72
N ALA A 77 6.48 9.14 0.40
CA ALA A 77 6.85 7.97 1.21
C ALA A 77 6.46 8.23 2.67
N ILE A 78 5.53 7.42 3.18
CA ILE A 78 4.84 7.69 4.45
C ILE A 78 5.41 6.79 5.56
N GLU A 79 5.72 7.39 6.72
CA GLU A 79 5.82 6.70 8.02
C GLU A 79 4.43 6.61 8.64
N TYR A 80 4.22 5.68 9.56
CA TYR A 80 2.98 5.53 10.33
C TYR A 80 3.28 4.89 11.70
N ARG A 81 2.39 5.10 12.68
CA ARG A 81 2.53 4.51 14.02
C ARG A 81 2.48 3.00 13.99
N PHE A 82 3.39 2.36 14.70
CA PHE A 82 3.38 0.91 14.88
C PHE A 82 2.39 0.50 15.97
N VAL A 83 2.02 -0.78 16.00
CA VAL A 83 1.09 -1.34 17.01
C VAL A 83 1.62 -1.23 18.45
N SER A 84 2.92 -0.98 18.63
CA SER A 84 3.53 -0.62 19.92
C SER A 84 3.16 0.77 20.40
N HIS A 85 2.74 1.66 19.50
CA HIS A 85 2.34 3.05 19.80
C HIS A 85 0.82 3.20 19.82
N ALA A 86 0.13 2.55 18.87
CA ALA A 86 -1.32 2.55 18.78
C ALA A 86 -1.79 1.32 18.01
N LYS A 87 -2.84 0.66 18.48
CA LYS A 87 -3.40 -0.54 17.86
C LYS A 87 -4.04 -0.22 16.50
N LEU A 88 -4.17 -1.25 15.66
CA LEU A 88 -4.93 -1.13 14.41
C LEU A 88 -6.40 -0.78 14.71
N PRO A 89 -6.98 0.13 13.91
CA PRO A 89 -6.56 0.64 12.60
C PRO A 89 -5.72 1.94 12.60
N ALA A 90 -5.05 2.33 13.69
CA ALA A 90 -4.34 3.61 13.78
C ALA A 90 -3.36 3.87 12.61
N ALA A 91 -2.61 2.84 12.16
CA ALA A 91 -1.70 2.95 11.02
C ALA A 91 -2.43 3.31 9.71
N HIS A 92 -3.65 2.81 9.53
CA HIS A 92 -4.51 3.12 8.38
C HIS A 92 -4.96 4.57 8.41
N HIS A 93 -5.42 5.04 9.57
CA HIS A 93 -5.84 6.43 9.77
C HIS A 93 -4.66 7.40 9.62
N ASP A 94 -3.46 7.02 10.03
CA ASP A 94 -2.24 7.80 9.82
C ASP A 94 -1.99 7.98 8.31
N CYS A 95 -2.03 6.91 7.52
CA CYS A 95 -1.82 6.99 6.07
C CYS A 95 -2.96 7.75 5.36
N ARG A 96 -4.21 7.61 5.81
CA ARG A 96 -5.32 8.46 5.37
C ARG A 96 -5.01 9.94 5.59
N ARG A 97 -4.59 10.30 6.79
CA ARG A 97 -4.27 11.68 7.15
C ARG A 97 -3.12 12.24 6.31
N ALA A 98 -2.08 11.44 6.08
CA ALA A 98 -0.97 11.84 5.22
C ALA A 98 -1.43 12.12 3.78
N LEU A 99 -2.26 11.25 3.19
CA LEU A 99 -2.87 11.45 1.87
C LEU A 99 -3.68 12.76 1.82
N GLN A 100 -4.54 12.99 2.81
CA GLN A 100 -5.36 14.20 2.88
C GLN A 100 -4.51 15.47 3.01
N LEU A 101 -3.43 15.45 3.83
CA LEU A 101 -2.51 16.58 3.92
C LEU A 101 -1.81 16.85 2.57
N ILE A 102 -1.32 15.82 1.87
CA ILE A 102 -0.69 16.02 0.56
C ILE A 102 -1.70 16.63 -0.43
N ARG A 103 -2.95 16.19 -0.41
CA ARG A 103 -4.00 16.77 -1.26
C ARG A 103 -4.33 18.21 -0.92
N SER A 104 -4.34 18.57 0.36
CA SER A 104 -4.54 19.97 0.78
C SER A 104 -3.40 20.90 0.35
N LYS A 105 -2.22 20.33 0.05
CA LYS A 105 -1.04 21.04 -0.46
C LYS A 105 -0.89 20.94 -2.00
N ALA A 106 -1.87 20.38 -2.69
CA ALA A 106 -1.74 20.04 -4.11
C ALA A 106 -1.45 21.27 -5.00
N GLU A 107 -2.06 22.41 -4.74
CA GLU A 107 -1.82 23.67 -5.46
C GLU A 107 -0.38 24.19 -5.19
N GLU A 108 0.04 24.23 -3.92
CA GLU A 108 1.37 24.68 -3.50
C GLU A 108 2.47 23.82 -4.11
N TRP A 109 2.24 22.52 -4.24
CA TRP A 109 3.24 21.53 -4.70
C TRP A 109 3.09 21.14 -6.16
N ASN A 110 2.24 21.80 -6.92
CA ASN A 110 1.94 21.48 -8.31
C ASN A 110 1.63 19.97 -8.52
N VAL A 111 0.74 19.43 -7.67
CA VAL A 111 0.29 18.04 -7.68
C VAL A 111 -1.17 17.98 -8.19
N ASP A 112 -1.45 17.03 -9.07
CA ASP A 112 -2.82 16.73 -9.48
C ASP A 112 -3.49 15.80 -8.45
N LYS A 113 -4.29 16.40 -7.57
CA LYS A 113 -4.98 15.67 -6.51
C LYS A 113 -6.07 14.70 -7.01
N THR A 114 -6.41 14.72 -8.29
CA THR A 114 -7.38 13.80 -8.88
C THR A 114 -6.75 12.50 -9.39
N ARG A 115 -5.43 12.48 -9.61
CA ARG A 115 -4.66 11.33 -10.09
C ARG A 115 -3.67 10.86 -9.04
N VAL A 116 -4.15 10.06 -8.09
CA VAL A 116 -3.35 9.57 -6.97
C VAL A 116 -3.38 8.05 -6.93
N GLY A 117 -2.21 7.43 -6.96
CA GLY A 117 -2.04 6.00 -6.75
C GLY A 117 -1.32 5.69 -5.44
N ALA A 118 -1.34 4.42 -5.03
CA ALA A 118 -0.56 3.95 -3.89
C ALA A 118 0.11 2.61 -4.19
N PHE A 119 1.26 2.36 -3.57
CA PHE A 119 1.92 1.05 -3.64
C PHE A 119 2.64 0.71 -2.34
N GLY A 120 2.72 -0.59 -2.07
CA GLY A 120 3.37 -1.06 -0.86
C GLY A 120 3.55 -2.57 -0.82
N GLY A 121 4.20 -3.05 0.24
CA GLY A 121 4.42 -4.47 0.48
C GLY A 121 3.91 -4.91 1.85
N SER A 122 3.38 -6.15 1.96
CA SER A 122 2.93 -6.73 3.24
C SER A 122 1.95 -5.80 3.99
N ALA A 123 2.27 -5.35 5.20
CA ALA A 123 1.44 -4.39 5.94
C ALA A 123 1.15 -3.10 5.14
N GLY A 124 2.14 -2.57 4.41
CA GLY A 124 1.92 -1.41 3.53
C GLY A 124 1.00 -1.71 2.36
N ALA A 125 1.05 -2.93 1.82
CA ALA A 125 0.11 -3.37 0.78
C ALA A 125 -1.32 -3.43 1.32
N GLN A 126 -1.50 -3.88 2.55
CA GLN A 126 -2.81 -3.94 3.20
C GLN A 126 -3.39 -2.54 3.41
N ILE A 127 -2.57 -1.57 3.88
CA ILE A 127 -3.00 -0.17 3.99
C ILE A 127 -3.34 0.42 2.61
N CYS A 128 -2.53 0.14 1.57
CA CYS A 128 -2.82 0.60 0.20
C CYS A 128 -4.19 0.10 -0.30
N MET A 129 -4.50 -1.18 -0.06
CA MET A 129 -5.80 -1.76 -0.43
C MET A 129 -6.95 -1.18 0.39
N TRP A 130 -6.72 -0.91 1.67
CA TRP A 130 -7.71 -0.24 2.51
C TRP A 130 -8.05 1.16 2.00
N LEU A 131 -7.03 1.97 1.68
CA LEU A 131 -7.24 3.30 1.08
C LEU A 131 -7.95 3.22 -0.28
N ALA A 132 -7.70 2.16 -1.06
CA ALA A 132 -8.30 1.99 -2.38
C ALA A 132 -9.77 1.58 -2.34
N PHE A 133 -10.12 0.68 -1.41
CA PHE A 133 -11.42 0.01 -1.38
C PHE A 133 -12.35 0.49 -0.27
N HIS A 134 -11.87 1.34 0.65
CA HIS A 134 -12.74 2.03 1.58
C HIS A 134 -13.51 3.14 0.85
N SER A 135 -14.75 3.38 1.22
CA SER A 135 -15.51 4.55 0.75
C SER A 135 -14.72 5.83 1.01
N ASP A 136 -15.03 6.90 0.28
CA ASP A 136 -14.35 8.17 0.51
C ASP A 136 -14.54 8.64 1.96
N MET A 137 -13.42 8.85 2.65
CA MET A 137 -13.38 9.25 4.05
C MET A 137 -13.22 10.77 4.21
N ALA A 138 -13.50 11.54 3.17
CA ALA A 138 -13.60 12.99 3.28
C ALA A 138 -14.77 13.36 4.21
N ASP A 139 -14.53 14.33 5.10
CA ASP A 139 -15.58 14.96 5.91
C ASP A 139 -15.77 16.42 5.46
N PRO A 140 -16.71 16.70 4.52
CA PRO A 140 -16.93 18.04 4.00
C PRO A 140 -17.36 19.06 5.07
N THR A 141 -17.85 18.56 6.21
CA THR A 141 -18.36 19.40 7.32
C THR A 141 -17.34 19.66 8.41
N SER A 142 -16.18 19.00 8.35
CA SER A 142 -15.12 19.15 9.35
C SER A 142 -14.59 20.58 9.42
N ASP A 143 -14.30 21.05 10.63
CA ASP A 143 -13.58 22.31 10.84
C ASP A 143 -12.10 22.22 10.40
N ASP A 144 -11.57 21.01 10.34
CA ASP A 144 -10.23 20.73 9.82
C ASP A 144 -10.24 20.64 8.28
N PRO A 145 -9.65 21.63 7.57
CA PRO A 145 -9.65 21.65 6.10
C PRO A 145 -8.96 20.44 5.48
N ILE A 146 -8.01 19.81 6.19
CA ILE A 146 -7.33 18.61 5.69
C ILE A 146 -8.30 17.41 5.68
N ALA A 147 -9.16 17.28 6.68
CA ALA A 147 -10.15 16.19 6.73
C ALA A 147 -11.22 16.28 5.62
N ARG A 148 -11.37 17.45 4.98
CA ARG A 148 -12.29 17.65 3.85
C ARG A 148 -11.76 17.06 2.53
N GLU A 149 -10.46 16.76 2.44
CA GLU A 149 -9.86 16.20 1.23
C GLU A 149 -10.25 14.73 1.05
N SER A 150 -10.55 14.36 -0.20
CA SER A 150 -10.91 12.99 -0.59
C SER A 150 -9.79 11.99 -0.29
N THR A 151 -10.16 10.74 -0.08
CA THR A 151 -9.22 9.62 0.09
C THR A 151 -9.21 8.65 -1.10
N ARG A 152 -10.04 8.88 -2.12
CA ARG A 152 -10.15 8.01 -3.30
C ARG A 152 -8.85 7.93 -4.06
N LEU A 153 -8.49 6.73 -4.51
CA LEU A 153 -7.30 6.47 -5.34
C LEU A 153 -7.69 6.19 -6.79
N THR A 154 -6.77 6.43 -7.71
CA THR A 154 -6.90 6.09 -9.14
C THR A 154 -6.48 4.65 -9.43
N CYS A 155 -5.50 4.14 -8.70
CA CYS A 155 -5.00 2.77 -8.81
C CYS A 155 -4.19 2.37 -7.59
N VAL A 156 -4.01 1.07 -7.40
CA VAL A 156 -3.16 0.55 -6.33
C VAL A 156 -2.28 -0.61 -6.81
N ALA A 157 -1.03 -0.70 -6.30
CA ALA A 157 -0.13 -1.80 -6.63
C ALA A 157 0.48 -2.41 -5.36
N THR A 158 0.40 -3.73 -5.21
CA THR A 158 0.76 -4.41 -3.97
C THR A 158 1.77 -5.55 -4.19
N THR A 159 2.57 -5.84 -3.16
CA THR A 159 3.46 -7.00 -3.14
C THR A 159 3.25 -7.80 -1.86
N GLY A 160 2.84 -9.06 -1.98
CA GLY A 160 2.63 -9.97 -0.84
C GLY A 160 1.64 -9.42 0.20
N GLY A 161 0.58 -8.74 -0.25
CA GLY A 161 -0.42 -8.13 0.62
C GLY A 161 -1.39 -9.16 1.19
N GLN A 162 -1.78 -8.97 2.44
CA GLN A 162 -2.88 -9.70 3.08
C GLN A 162 -4.18 -8.97 2.71
N THR A 163 -5.06 -9.64 2.00
CA THR A 163 -6.34 -9.07 1.54
C THR A 163 -7.45 -9.16 2.59
N THR A 164 -7.19 -9.87 3.67
CA THR A 164 -8.02 -9.93 4.87
C THR A 164 -7.14 -10.15 6.10
N MET A 165 -7.61 -9.67 7.25
CA MET A 165 -7.02 -9.93 8.58
C MET A 165 -7.84 -10.94 9.39
N ASP A 166 -8.82 -11.60 8.78
CA ASP A 166 -9.59 -12.68 9.40
C ASP A 166 -8.78 -13.97 9.44
N PHE A 167 -8.34 -14.37 10.64
CA PHE A 167 -7.54 -15.58 10.84
C PHE A 167 -8.32 -16.86 10.56
N SER A 168 -9.64 -16.89 10.68
CA SER A 168 -10.48 -18.04 10.29
C SER A 168 -10.47 -18.23 8.77
N TRP A 169 -10.51 -17.13 8.03
CA TRP A 169 -10.29 -17.16 6.58
C TRP A 169 -8.89 -17.70 6.24
N TRP A 170 -7.82 -17.27 6.96
CA TRP A 170 -6.45 -17.75 6.74
C TRP A 170 -6.35 -19.26 6.97
N GLN A 171 -6.93 -19.78 8.04
CA GLN A 171 -6.96 -21.21 8.34
C GLN A 171 -7.66 -22.03 7.25
N ARG A 172 -8.69 -21.47 6.66
CA ARG A 172 -9.45 -22.12 5.58
C ARG A 172 -8.70 -22.17 4.25
N TRP A 173 -7.97 -21.09 3.89
CA TRP A 173 -7.46 -20.90 2.55
C TRP A 173 -5.94 -20.97 2.41
N ILE A 174 -5.19 -20.78 3.49
CA ILE A 174 -3.72 -20.82 3.43
C ILE A 174 -3.22 -22.18 3.86
N PRO A 175 -2.52 -22.95 2.99
CA PRO A 175 -2.04 -24.28 3.33
C PRO A 175 -1.16 -24.29 4.58
N GLY A 176 -1.50 -25.17 5.55
CA GLY A 176 -0.77 -25.35 6.79
C GLY A 176 -0.80 -24.17 7.76
N TYR A 177 -1.73 -23.23 7.59
CA TYR A 177 -1.96 -22.15 8.55
C TYR A 177 -2.96 -22.62 9.62
N ASP A 178 -2.49 -23.33 10.64
CA ASP A 178 -3.33 -24.04 11.62
C ASP A 178 -3.69 -23.16 12.83
N SER A 179 -2.91 -22.11 13.09
CA SER A 179 -3.11 -21.20 14.20
C SER A 179 -2.61 -19.79 13.86
N PRO A 180 -3.15 -18.75 14.52
CA PRO A 180 -2.65 -17.40 14.37
C PRO A 180 -1.15 -17.34 14.68
N HIS A 181 -0.39 -16.69 13.80
CA HIS A 181 1.05 -16.51 13.98
C HIS A 181 1.39 -15.44 15.04
N ARG A 182 0.39 -14.77 15.59
CA ARG A 182 0.46 -13.76 16.65
C ARG A 182 -0.86 -13.74 17.43
N ASP A 183 -0.80 -13.37 18.71
CA ASP A 183 -2.00 -13.04 19.46
C ASP A 183 -2.68 -11.81 18.82
N PRO A 184 -3.97 -11.87 18.49
CA PRO A 184 -4.71 -10.71 17.96
C PRO A 184 -4.61 -9.48 18.86
N LYS A 185 -4.58 -9.62 20.19
CA LYS A 185 -4.42 -8.51 21.15
C LYS A 185 -3.09 -7.77 21.04
N GLU A 186 -2.09 -8.35 20.41
CA GLU A 186 -0.88 -7.62 20.11
C GLU A 186 -1.10 -6.53 19.04
N SER A 187 -2.07 -6.71 18.16
CA SER A 187 -2.34 -5.81 17.04
C SER A 187 -3.64 -5.03 17.17
N PHE A 188 -4.63 -5.56 17.88
CA PHE A 188 -5.96 -4.98 18.01
C PHE A 188 -6.31 -4.72 19.48
N ASP A 189 -7.11 -3.68 19.72
CA ASP A 189 -7.75 -3.43 20.99
C ASP A 189 -9.24 -3.75 20.86
N TYR A 190 -9.72 -4.73 21.64
CA TYR A 190 -11.10 -5.22 21.57
C TYR A 190 -11.49 -5.91 22.87
N ASN A 191 -12.78 -5.86 23.19
CA ASN A 191 -13.38 -6.45 24.38
C ASN A 191 -14.26 -7.66 24.08
N SER A 192 -14.67 -7.85 22.81
CA SER A 192 -15.48 -8.98 22.37
C SER A 192 -15.03 -9.51 21.00
N ALA A 193 -15.48 -10.71 20.65
CA ALA A 193 -15.20 -11.31 19.34
C ALA A 193 -15.88 -10.52 18.21
N GLU A 194 -17.06 -9.96 18.47
CA GLU A 194 -17.83 -9.15 17.53
C GLU A 194 -17.09 -7.84 17.23
N GLU A 195 -16.52 -7.20 18.26
CA GLU A 195 -15.73 -5.98 18.10
C GLU A 195 -14.46 -6.25 17.26
N LEU A 196 -13.74 -7.34 17.56
CA LEU A 196 -12.58 -7.74 16.73
C LEU A 196 -13.01 -8.00 15.28
N GLN A 197 -14.12 -8.68 15.07
CA GLN A 197 -14.61 -8.99 13.73
C GLN A 197 -15.00 -7.72 12.96
N ALA A 198 -15.59 -6.74 13.62
CA ALA A 198 -15.91 -5.44 13.01
C ALA A 198 -14.63 -4.69 12.59
N ILE A 199 -13.62 -4.62 13.46
CA ILE A 199 -12.32 -4.00 13.14
C ILE A 199 -11.65 -4.71 11.97
N VAL A 200 -11.63 -6.05 12.00
CA VAL A 200 -11.02 -6.86 10.93
C VAL A 200 -11.75 -6.67 9.60
N ALA A 201 -13.08 -6.59 9.61
CA ALA A 201 -13.87 -6.34 8.41
C ALA A 201 -13.58 -4.96 7.81
N ASP A 202 -13.48 -3.93 8.66
CA ASP A 202 -13.18 -2.54 8.26
C ASP A 202 -11.82 -2.40 7.56
N ILE A 203 -10.82 -3.23 7.92
CA ILE A 203 -9.48 -3.14 7.32
C ILE A 203 -9.18 -4.24 6.30
N SER A 204 -10.15 -5.05 5.92
CA SER A 204 -9.95 -6.18 4.99
C SER A 204 -10.46 -5.84 3.59
N ALA A 205 -9.56 -5.81 2.62
CA ALA A 205 -9.87 -5.55 1.20
C ALA A 205 -11.00 -6.44 0.65
N LEU A 206 -11.02 -7.72 1.03
CA LEU A 206 -12.08 -8.67 0.63
C LEU A 206 -13.47 -8.29 1.15
N SER A 207 -13.55 -7.58 2.28
CA SER A 207 -14.82 -7.11 2.85
C SER A 207 -15.27 -5.79 2.25
N LEU A 208 -14.32 -4.97 1.82
CA LEU A 208 -14.56 -3.60 1.39
C LEU A 208 -14.81 -3.45 -0.11
N VAL A 209 -14.17 -4.30 -0.93
CA VAL A 209 -14.16 -4.11 -2.39
C VAL A 209 -15.56 -4.05 -2.99
N SER A 210 -15.78 -3.04 -3.84
CA SER A 210 -17.04 -2.71 -4.51
C SER A 210 -16.83 -2.48 -6.02
N PRO A 211 -17.89 -2.42 -6.84
CA PRO A 211 -17.77 -2.17 -8.29
C PRO A 211 -17.18 -0.80 -8.64
N GLU A 212 -17.18 0.16 -7.72
CA GLU A 212 -16.72 1.54 -7.94
C GLU A 212 -15.24 1.73 -7.61
N ASP A 213 -14.57 0.66 -7.21
CA ASP A 213 -13.19 0.72 -6.72
C ASP A 213 -12.16 0.74 -7.85
N PRO A 214 -10.98 1.33 -7.58
CA PRO A 214 -9.95 1.48 -8.58
C PRO A 214 -9.28 0.14 -8.92
N PRO A 215 -8.65 0.04 -10.12
CA PRO A 215 -7.91 -1.13 -10.52
C PRO A 215 -6.71 -1.40 -9.62
N ILE A 216 -6.38 -2.70 -9.46
CA ILE A 216 -5.25 -3.16 -8.66
C ILE A 216 -4.27 -4.04 -9.45
N HIS A 217 -2.98 -3.90 -9.14
CA HIS A 217 -1.94 -4.85 -9.51
C HIS A 217 -1.39 -5.53 -8.26
N MET A 218 -1.54 -6.85 -8.16
CA MET A 218 -1.08 -7.67 -7.04
C MET A 218 0.09 -8.57 -7.47
N GLN A 219 1.18 -8.53 -6.71
CA GLN A 219 2.36 -9.37 -6.98
C GLN A 219 2.66 -10.28 -5.79
N TYR A 220 2.83 -11.58 -6.06
CA TYR A 220 3.23 -12.60 -5.09
C TYR A 220 4.43 -13.40 -5.57
N GLY A 221 5.24 -13.89 -4.63
CA GLY A 221 6.49 -14.59 -4.95
C GLY A 221 6.35 -16.07 -5.24
N GLN A 222 5.23 -16.72 -4.82
CA GLN A 222 5.04 -18.15 -4.97
C GLN A 222 3.95 -18.50 -5.99
N ASN A 223 4.05 -19.73 -6.48
CA ASN A 223 2.97 -20.39 -7.23
C ASN A 223 1.95 -20.98 -6.22
N PRO A 224 0.65 -21.02 -6.53
CA PRO A 224 -0.37 -21.60 -5.63
C PRO A 224 -0.07 -23.03 -5.17
N ASN A 225 0.59 -23.84 -6.01
CA ASN A 225 0.90 -25.23 -5.75
C ASN A 225 2.33 -25.47 -5.22
N ASP A 226 3.07 -24.41 -4.90
CA ASP A 226 4.41 -24.57 -4.31
C ASP A 226 4.29 -25.26 -2.95
N PRO A 227 5.19 -26.22 -2.61
CA PRO A 227 5.19 -26.88 -1.31
C PRO A 227 5.55 -25.90 -0.19
N ILE A 228 5.02 -26.16 1.00
CA ILE A 228 5.39 -25.38 2.21
C ILE A 228 6.88 -25.58 2.45
N PRO A 229 7.67 -24.49 2.63
CA PRO A 229 9.10 -24.62 2.94
C PRO A 229 9.37 -25.42 4.22
N ALA A 230 10.36 -26.29 4.21
CA ALA A 230 10.73 -27.09 5.40
C ALA A 230 11.30 -26.22 6.53
N ASP A 231 11.98 -25.11 6.23
CA ASP A 231 12.49 -24.18 7.23
C ASP A 231 11.32 -23.42 7.88
N PRO A 232 11.16 -23.44 9.22
CA PRO A 232 10.02 -22.82 9.91
C PRO A 232 9.89 -21.31 9.68
N ARG A 233 11.01 -20.58 9.55
CA ARG A 233 10.99 -19.13 9.32
C ARG A 233 10.54 -18.82 7.90
N LYS A 234 11.03 -19.59 6.93
CA LYS A 234 10.58 -19.48 5.53
C LYS A 234 9.12 -19.90 5.39
N ALA A 235 8.69 -20.98 6.06
CA ALA A 235 7.31 -21.45 6.08
C ALA A 235 6.36 -20.37 6.64
N ARG A 236 6.75 -19.70 7.74
CA ARG A 236 5.97 -18.58 8.27
C ARG A 236 5.85 -17.46 7.25
N GLY A 237 6.96 -17.00 6.67
CA GLY A 237 6.95 -15.94 5.63
C GLY A 237 6.11 -16.33 4.40
N TRP A 238 6.21 -17.59 3.98
CA TRP A 238 5.45 -18.16 2.87
C TRP A 238 3.95 -18.13 3.14
N LYS A 239 3.49 -18.54 4.32
CA LYS A 239 2.09 -18.55 4.73
C LYS A 239 1.49 -17.14 4.79
N ILE A 240 2.16 -16.20 5.45
CA ILE A 240 1.65 -14.83 5.64
C ILE A 240 1.67 -13.97 4.38
N HIS A 241 2.37 -14.39 3.33
CA HIS A 241 2.40 -13.73 2.03
C HIS A 241 1.92 -14.65 0.90
N HIS A 242 1.05 -15.63 1.22
CA HIS A 242 0.61 -16.64 0.27
C HIS A 242 -0.22 -16.03 -0.87
N VAL A 243 -0.02 -16.54 -2.08
CA VAL A 243 -0.70 -16.05 -3.27
C VAL A 243 -2.22 -16.20 -3.23
N MET A 244 -2.76 -17.09 -2.37
CA MET A 244 -4.21 -17.23 -2.17
C MET A 244 -4.90 -15.92 -1.78
N PHE A 245 -4.22 -15.03 -1.07
CA PHE A 245 -4.75 -13.69 -0.82
C PHE A 245 -5.08 -12.95 -2.12
N GLY A 246 -4.14 -12.95 -3.06
CA GLY A 246 -4.35 -12.32 -4.37
C GLY A 246 -5.37 -13.05 -5.25
N ILE A 247 -5.35 -14.37 -5.23
CA ILE A 247 -6.31 -15.19 -6.01
C ILE A 247 -7.75 -14.86 -5.58
N LYS A 248 -8.04 -14.90 -4.27
CA LYS A 248 -9.39 -14.66 -3.77
C LYS A 248 -9.86 -13.22 -3.95
N LEU A 249 -8.96 -12.24 -3.83
CA LEU A 249 -9.33 -10.86 -4.13
C LEU A 249 -9.58 -10.68 -5.64
N LYS A 250 -8.75 -11.29 -6.50
CA LYS A 250 -8.98 -11.24 -7.95
C LYS A 250 -10.31 -11.87 -8.34
N GLU A 251 -10.64 -13.05 -7.82
CA GLU A 251 -11.93 -13.71 -8.05
C GLU A 251 -13.08 -12.74 -7.70
N ARG A 252 -13.01 -12.11 -6.53
CA ARG A 252 -14.04 -11.17 -6.09
C ARG A 252 -14.13 -9.92 -6.98
N MET A 253 -12.99 -9.35 -7.38
CA MET A 253 -12.95 -8.18 -8.27
C MET A 253 -13.46 -8.50 -9.68
N ASP A 254 -13.15 -9.70 -10.21
CA ASP A 254 -13.65 -10.17 -11.51
C ASP A 254 -15.20 -10.29 -11.48
N GLU A 255 -15.78 -10.81 -10.39
CA GLU A 255 -17.23 -10.85 -10.19
C GLU A 255 -17.87 -9.46 -10.20
N LEU A 256 -17.16 -8.45 -9.70
CA LEU A 256 -17.60 -7.05 -9.63
C LEU A 256 -17.31 -6.27 -10.92
N GLY A 257 -16.60 -6.85 -11.88
CA GLY A 257 -16.20 -6.18 -13.12
C GLY A 257 -15.08 -5.16 -12.93
N VAL A 258 -14.32 -5.24 -11.82
CA VAL A 258 -13.20 -4.34 -11.50
C VAL A 258 -11.87 -4.95 -11.96
N GLU A 259 -11.04 -4.16 -12.64
CA GLU A 259 -9.75 -4.65 -13.16
C GLU A 259 -8.80 -5.05 -12.04
N ALA A 260 -8.42 -6.34 -12.01
CA ALA A 260 -7.45 -6.89 -11.08
C ALA A 260 -6.38 -7.69 -11.80
N ILE A 261 -5.13 -7.25 -11.71
CA ILE A 261 -3.97 -7.94 -12.28
C ILE A 261 -3.29 -8.73 -11.17
N LEU A 262 -3.25 -10.05 -11.32
CA LEU A 262 -2.50 -10.94 -10.43
C LEU A 262 -1.23 -11.41 -11.13
N GLN A 263 -0.09 -11.17 -10.50
CA GLN A 263 1.22 -11.66 -10.92
C GLN A 263 1.81 -12.58 -9.87
N HIS A 264 2.27 -13.76 -10.29
CA HIS A 264 3.03 -14.67 -9.42
C HIS A 264 3.97 -15.52 -10.26
N ARG A 265 4.74 -16.41 -9.62
CA ARG A 265 5.58 -17.36 -10.35
C ARG A 265 4.70 -18.24 -11.26
N GLY A 266 4.95 -18.20 -12.55
CA GLY A 266 4.14 -18.92 -13.56
C GLY A 266 2.98 -18.12 -14.15
N LEU A 267 2.68 -16.93 -13.63
CA LEU A 267 1.67 -16.01 -14.19
C LEU A 267 2.27 -14.59 -14.29
N PRO A 268 2.86 -14.22 -15.43
CA PRO A 268 3.44 -12.91 -15.63
C PRO A 268 2.35 -11.82 -15.71
N SER A 269 2.71 -10.59 -15.35
CA SER A 269 1.82 -9.44 -15.50
C SER A 269 1.69 -9.03 -16.97
N SER A 270 0.47 -8.70 -17.40
CA SER A 270 0.19 -8.06 -18.69
C SER A 270 0.83 -6.67 -18.83
N TYR A 271 1.13 -6.02 -17.73
CA TYR A 271 1.84 -4.72 -17.68
C TYR A 271 3.37 -4.86 -17.58
N GLY A 272 3.89 -6.09 -17.42
CA GLY A 272 5.31 -6.37 -17.21
C GLY A 272 5.81 -6.07 -15.79
N SER A 273 5.38 -4.98 -15.16
CA SER A 273 5.66 -4.69 -13.73
C SER A 273 4.56 -3.83 -13.09
N LYS A 274 4.53 -3.84 -11.76
CA LYS A 274 3.63 -2.99 -10.96
C LYS A 274 3.87 -1.49 -11.17
N GLU A 275 5.14 -1.09 -11.35
CA GLU A 275 5.49 0.31 -11.60
C GLU A 275 4.94 0.77 -12.96
N ARG A 276 5.06 -0.06 -14.00
CA ARG A 276 4.48 0.23 -15.31
C ARG A 276 2.95 0.32 -15.27
N PHE A 277 2.31 -0.56 -14.49
CA PHE A 277 0.86 -0.47 -14.26
C PHE A 277 0.49 0.90 -13.65
N VAL A 278 1.14 1.28 -12.55
CA VAL A 278 0.87 2.56 -11.87
C VAL A 278 1.14 3.75 -12.80
N ILE A 279 2.27 3.77 -13.50
CA ILE A 279 2.60 4.83 -14.46
C ILE A 279 1.49 4.94 -15.51
N LYS A 280 1.11 3.81 -16.12
CA LYS A 280 0.06 3.81 -17.14
C LYS A 280 -1.25 4.37 -16.60
N LYS A 281 -1.72 3.90 -15.44
CA LYS A 281 -2.98 4.36 -14.84
C LYS A 281 -2.98 5.83 -14.42
N LEU A 282 -1.83 6.39 -14.03
CA LEU A 282 -1.71 7.78 -13.62
C LEU A 282 -1.42 8.75 -14.78
N THR A 283 -0.89 8.27 -15.91
CA THR A 283 -0.52 9.13 -17.05
C THR A 283 -1.49 9.06 -18.23
N GLU A 284 -2.26 7.97 -18.37
CA GLU A 284 -3.32 7.91 -19.36
C GLU A 284 -4.44 8.90 -18.98
N LYS A 285 -4.82 9.76 -19.92
CA LYS A 285 -6.02 10.57 -19.74
C LYS A 285 -7.21 9.62 -19.70
N GLY A 286 -8.01 9.70 -18.64
CA GLY A 286 -9.31 9.04 -18.62
C GLY A 286 -10.08 9.43 -19.89
N GLY A 287 -10.48 8.40 -20.64
CA GLY A 287 -11.30 8.58 -21.82
C GLY A 287 -12.69 9.08 -21.44
#